data_c53205f8c893b09ea1e5d61353bc9a17
#
_entry.id   c53205f8c893b09ea1e5d61353bc9a17
#
_cell.length_a   1.000
_cell.length_b   1.000
_cell.length_c   1.000
_cell.angle_alpha   90.00
_cell.angle_beta   90.00
_cell.angle_gamma   90.00
#
_symmetry.space_group_name_H-M   'P 1'
#
loop_
_entity.id
_entity.type
_entity.pdbx_description
1 polymer ?
#
loop_
_entity_poly.entity_id
_entity_poly.type
_entity_poly.pdbx_seq_one_letter_code
_entity_poly.pdbx_strand_id
1 'polypeptide(L)'
;TDVVLTHLHFDHCGFCTYAQEDGLRMAFPNANHWVSRRQWDNFCHPNTLEKDSFFDEDMLLVSETGKLSLVETNLRLTPDVNLSLCDGHTPGQIVPFVETDNGQVVFAGDVIPLISNVSPAWISAYDVEPLCSYEEKSRLLELAAQENLRIIYCHDAYFCSSQIVKTDSGLFLPARNSIIKEGKLPL
;
A
#
# COMPACT_ATOMS: atom_id res chain seq x y z
N THR A 1 -3.70 3.61 19.05
CA THR A 1 -3.82 2.73 17.90
C THR A 1 -3.01 3.29 16.75
N ASP A 2 -3.09 2.68 15.57
CA ASP A 2 -2.10 2.88 14.54
C ASP A 2 -2.78 3.05 13.18
N VAL A 3 -2.24 3.94 12.35
CA VAL A 3 -2.53 4.08 10.94
C VAL A 3 -1.26 3.72 10.18
N VAL A 4 -1.32 2.75 9.31
CA VAL A 4 -0.20 2.36 8.43
C VAL A 4 -0.49 2.89 7.04
N LEU A 5 0.37 3.78 6.55
CA LEU A 5 0.28 4.34 5.22
C LEU A 5 1.20 3.54 4.30
N THR A 6 0.65 3.01 3.19
CA THR A 6 1.49 2.32 2.21
C THR A 6 2.51 3.29 1.62
N HIS A 7 2.04 4.44 1.19
CA HIS A 7 2.84 5.55 0.66
C HIS A 7 2.04 6.86 0.74
N LEU A 8 2.65 7.98 0.36
CA LEU A 8 2.12 9.31 0.61
C LEU A 8 1.56 10.01 -0.65
N HIS A 9 1.24 9.27 -1.72
CA HIS A 9 0.43 9.85 -2.79
C HIS A 9 -0.94 10.25 -2.24
N PHE A 10 -1.51 11.34 -2.75
CA PHE A 10 -2.71 11.99 -2.21
C PHE A 10 -3.92 11.06 -2.05
N ASP A 11 -4.08 10.09 -2.93
CA ASP A 11 -5.17 9.12 -2.92
C ASP A 11 -4.99 8.00 -1.88
N HIS A 12 -3.81 7.91 -1.23
CA HIS A 12 -3.52 6.97 -0.15
C HIS A 12 -3.40 7.64 1.23
N CYS A 13 -2.99 8.90 1.29
CA CYS A 13 -2.85 9.63 2.56
C CYS A 13 -3.77 10.84 2.72
N GLY A 14 -4.48 11.27 1.67
CA GLY A 14 -5.23 12.52 1.64
C GLY A 14 -6.32 12.68 2.70
N PHE A 15 -6.74 11.60 3.38
CA PHE A 15 -7.65 11.69 4.52
C PHE A 15 -6.95 11.58 5.90
N CYS A 16 -5.62 11.73 5.95
CA CYS A 16 -4.93 11.86 7.24
C CYS A 16 -5.25 13.19 7.93
N THR A 17 -5.54 14.22 7.11
CA THR A 17 -6.05 15.51 7.56
C THR A 17 -7.29 15.91 6.78
N TYR A 18 -8.04 16.87 7.30
CA TYR A 18 -9.20 17.46 6.62
C TYR A 18 -9.38 18.92 7.03
N ALA A 19 -9.94 19.72 6.12
CA ALA A 19 -10.19 21.14 6.37
C ALA A 19 -11.43 21.35 7.24
N GLN A 20 -11.34 22.27 8.19
CA GLN A 20 -12.46 22.87 8.93
C GLN A 20 -12.39 24.40 8.83
N GLU A 21 -13.43 25.09 9.31
CA GLU A 21 -13.52 26.56 9.24
C GLU A 21 -12.32 27.28 9.86
N ASP A 22 -11.72 26.70 10.90
CA ASP A 22 -10.61 27.25 11.67
C ASP A 22 -9.23 26.63 11.32
N GLY A 23 -9.14 25.83 10.25
CA GLY A 23 -7.90 25.23 9.75
C GLY A 23 -7.94 23.72 9.55
N LEU A 24 -6.77 23.11 9.38
CA LEU A 24 -6.63 21.66 9.22
C LEU A 24 -6.80 20.91 10.55
N ARG A 25 -7.38 19.72 10.48
CA ARG A 25 -7.52 18.78 11.59
C ARG A 25 -7.04 17.39 11.17
N MET A 26 -6.47 16.65 12.10
CA MET A 26 -6.17 15.23 11.90
C MET A 26 -7.44 14.39 11.92
N ALA A 27 -7.60 13.48 10.97
CA ALA A 27 -8.71 12.51 10.97
C ALA A 27 -8.55 11.46 12.09
N PHE A 28 -7.31 11.12 12.44
CA PHE A 28 -6.99 10.11 13.46
C PHE A 28 -6.06 10.69 14.54
N PRO A 29 -6.52 11.67 15.37
CA PRO A 29 -5.65 12.43 16.28
C PRO A 29 -5.05 11.57 17.42
N ASN A 30 -5.65 10.41 17.69
CA ASN A 30 -5.17 9.49 18.74
C ASN A 30 -4.29 8.36 18.19
N ALA A 31 -4.17 8.25 16.88
CA ALA A 31 -3.36 7.22 16.24
C ALA A 31 -1.92 7.70 16.01
N ASN A 32 -0.99 6.75 16.03
CA ASN A 32 0.34 6.93 15.49
C ASN A 32 0.32 6.56 14.00
N HIS A 33 0.95 7.38 13.15
CA HIS A 33 0.97 7.18 11.69
C HIS A 33 2.32 6.62 11.28
N TRP A 34 2.30 5.44 10.68
CA TRP A 34 3.51 4.75 10.23
C TRP A 34 3.71 4.93 8.74
N VAL A 35 4.88 5.42 8.36
CA VAL A 35 5.34 5.54 6.98
C VAL A 35 6.83 5.19 6.92
N SER A 36 7.36 4.77 5.78
CA SER A 36 8.79 4.53 5.70
C SER A 36 9.58 5.84 5.71
N ARG A 37 10.84 5.78 6.22
CA ARG A 37 11.79 6.90 6.15
C ARG A 37 11.97 7.36 4.70
N ARG A 38 12.19 6.41 3.79
CA ARG A 38 12.43 6.70 2.38
C ARG A 38 11.24 7.40 1.72
N GLN A 39 10.01 6.98 2.06
CA GLN A 39 8.80 7.62 1.55
C GLN A 39 8.63 9.02 2.12
N TRP A 40 8.93 9.22 3.40
CA TRP A 40 8.91 10.55 4.01
C TRP A 40 9.93 11.49 3.39
N ASP A 41 11.16 11.02 3.16
CA ASP A 41 12.21 11.80 2.52
C ASP A 41 11.84 12.15 1.07
N ASN A 42 11.18 11.22 0.34
CA ASN A 42 10.68 11.45 -1.01
C ASN A 42 9.49 12.46 -1.01
N PHE A 43 8.60 12.39 -0.03
CA PHE A 43 7.54 13.38 0.15
C PHE A 43 8.09 14.79 0.39
N CYS A 44 9.12 14.92 1.22
CA CYS A 44 9.75 16.22 1.50
C CYS A 44 10.59 16.74 0.32
N HIS A 45 11.12 15.87 -0.54
CA HIS A 45 11.99 16.20 -1.66
C HIS A 45 11.64 15.35 -2.89
N PRO A 46 10.44 15.54 -3.46
CA PRO A 46 9.94 14.66 -4.51
C PRO A 46 10.72 14.80 -5.82
N ASN A 47 10.83 13.69 -6.53
CA ASN A 47 11.31 13.72 -7.90
C ASN A 47 10.28 14.36 -8.84
N THR A 48 10.67 14.63 -10.08
CA THR A 48 9.83 15.34 -11.06
C THR A 48 8.61 14.56 -11.53
N LEU A 49 8.61 13.22 -11.40
CA LEU A 49 7.47 12.36 -11.79
C LEU A 49 6.37 12.36 -10.73
N GLU A 50 6.74 12.42 -9.46
CA GLU A 50 5.82 12.25 -8.32
C GLU A 50 5.41 13.56 -7.65
N LYS A 51 6.12 14.69 -7.92
CA LYS A 51 5.89 15.96 -7.21
C LYS A 51 4.42 16.41 -7.17
N ASP A 52 3.66 16.12 -8.21
CA ASP A 52 2.25 16.49 -8.32
C ASP A 52 1.31 15.48 -7.65
N SER A 53 1.86 14.40 -7.07
CA SER A 53 1.13 13.39 -6.30
C SER A 53 1.22 13.61 -4.79
N PHE A 54 2.01 14.58 -4.33
CA PHE A 54 2.19 14.88 -2.91
C PHE A 54 1.60 16.25 -2.58
N PHE A 55 0.79 16.31 -1.52
CA PHE A 55 0.24 17.56 -1.00
C PHE A 55 0.64 17.76 0.46
N ASP A 56 1.25 18.90 0.76
CA ASP A 56 1.73 19.26 2.10
C ASP A 56 0.63 19.14 3.16
N GLU A 57 -0.58 19.56 2.83
CA GLU A 57 -1.74 19.51 3.70
C GLU A 57 -2.11 18.11 4.19
N ASP A 58 -1.75 17.05 3.47
CA ASP A 58 -2.10 15.69 3.85
C ASP A 58 -1.30 15.19 5.05
N MET A 59 -0.03 15.59 5.18
CA MET A 59 0.89 14.96 6.14
C MET A 59 1.66 15.92 7.05
N LEU A 60 1.85 17.20 6.70
CA LEU A 60 2.67 18.10 7.53
C LEU A 60 2.11 18.26 8.94
N LEU A 61 0.78 18.43 9.08
CA LEU A 61 0.14 18.54 10.41
C LEU A 61 0.38 17.26 11.23
N VAL A 62 0.33 16.07 10.62
CA VAL A 62 0.62 14.80 11.30
C VAL A 62 2.05 14.80 11.85
N SER A 63 3.02 15.24 11.05
CA SER A 63 4.42 15.30 11.45
C SER A 63 4.65 16.32 12.60
N GLU A 64 4.03 17.48 12.55
CA GLU A 64 4.15 18.56 13.55
C GLU A 64 3.57 18.15 14.91
N THR A 65 2.58 17.27 14.94
CA THR A 65 1.97 16.79 16.20
C THR A 65 2.77 15.68 16.89
N GLY A 66 3.87 15.21 16.30
CA GLY A 66 4.68 14.10 16.82
C GLY A 66 3.97 12.74 16.73
N LYS A 67 2.96 12.62 15.84
CA LYS A 67 2.21 11.38 15.59
C LYS A 67 2.71 10.61 14.37
N LEU A 68 3.84 11.00 13.82
CA LEU A 68 4.50 10.31 12.70
C LEU A 68 5.61 9.41 13.24
N SER A 69 5.60 8.14 12.82
CA SER A 69 6.67 7.16 13.09
C SER A 69 7.26 6.67 11.78
N LEU A 70 8.58 6.68 11.70
CA LEU A 70 9.31 6.36 10.49
C LEU A 70 9.89 4.94 10.56
N VAL A 71 9.55 4.11 9.56
CA VAL A 71 10.03 2.74 9.41
C VAL A 71 11.29 2.75 8.56
N GLU A 72 12.41 2.31 9.11
CA GLU A 72 13.72 2.30 8.42
C GLU A 72 13.94 1.04 7.58
N THR A 73 13.41 -0.10 8.05
CA THR A 73 13.56 -1.43 7.44
C THR A 73 12.28 -2.22 7.63
N ASN A 74 12.18 -3.40 7.05
CA ASN A 74 11.07 -4.30 7.35
C ASN A 74 10.85 -4.43 8.86
N LEU A 75 9.60 -4.33 9.30
CA LEU A 75 9.25 -4.22 10.72
C LEU A 75 8.09 -5.16 11.06
N ARG A 76 8.21 -5.88 12.15
CA ARG A 76 7.05 -6.52 12.80
C ARG A 76 6.40 -5.51 13.74
N LEU A 77 5.32 -4.90 13.28
CA LEU A 77 4.61 -3.85 14.01
C LEU A 77 3.84 -4.40 15.22
N THR A 78 3.14 -5.52 15.01
CA THR A 78 2.42 -6.27 16.05
C THR A 78 2.66 -7.77 15.84
N PRO A 79 2.22 -8.66 16.75
CA PRO A 79 2.27 -10.09 16.49
C PRO A 79 1.64 -10.54 15.18
N ASP A 80 0.61 -9.80 14.71
CA ASP A 80 -0.20 -10.16 13.55
C ASP A 80 0.06 -9.27 12.32
N VAL A 81 0.93 -8.24 12.42
CA VAL A 81 1.18 -7.28 11.36
C VAL A 81 2.67 -7.14 11.09
N ASN A 82 3.09 -7.50 9.88
CA ASN A 82 4.45 -7.29 9.38
C ASN A 82 4.43 -6.28 8.23
N LEU A 83 5.39 -5.37 8.22
CA LEU A 83 5.57 -4.34 7.21
C LEU A 83 6.80 -4.66 6.38
N SER A 84 6.64 -4.81 5.07
CA SER A 84 7.73 -4.94 4.10
C SER A 84 7.86 -3.68 3.27
N LEU A 85 9.09 -3.32 2.90
CA LEU A 85 9.37 -2.15 2.09
C LEU A 85 9.59 -2.55 0.63
N CYS A 86 9.04 -1.74 -0.28
CA CYS A 86 9.17 -1.81 -1.72
C CYS A 86 9.57 -0.44 -2.26
N ASP A 87 10.20 -0.41 -3.43
CA ASP A 87 10.78 0.81 -4.00
C ASP A 87 10.36 1.05 -5.45
N GLY A 88 9.67 0.11 -6.08
CA GLY A 88 9.39 0.16 -7.51
C GLY A 88 8.34 1.21 -7.90
N HIS A 89 7.20 1.22 -7.23
CA HIS A 89 6.13 2.20 -7.48
C HIS A 89 6.56 3.59 -7.01
N THR A 90 6.98 3.68 -5.78
CA THR A 90 7.55 4.89 -5.15
C THR A 90 8.54 4.47 -4.07
N PRO A 91 9.63 5.25 -3.82
CA PRO A 91 10.63 4.87 -2.84
C PRO A 91 10.05 4.62 -1.45
N GLY A 92 10.25 3.41 -0.93
CA GLY A 92 9.86 3.06 0.44
C GLY A 92 8.37 2.78 0.64
N GLN A 93 7.62 2.41 -0.38
CA GLN A 93 6.25 1.95 -0.19
C GLN A 93 6.19 0.80 0.81
N ILE A 94 5.29 0.87 1.78
CA ILE A 94 5.03 -0.21 2.73
C ILE A 94 3.99 -1.17 2.15
N VAL A 95 4.28 -2.46 2.25
CA VAL A 95 3.34 -3.56 1.96
C VAL A 95 3.06 -4.28 3.28
N PRO A 96 1.88 -4.07 3.91
CA PRO A 96 1.50 -4.78 5.11
C PRO A 96 1.06 -6.21 4.83
N PHE A 97 1.59 -7.15 5.64
CA PHE A 97 1.14 -8.53 5.75
C PHE A 97 0.40 -8.68 7.07
N VAL A 98 -0.84 -9.15 7.03
CA VAL A 98 -1.72 -9.21 8.19
C VAL A 98 -2.24 -10.64 8.40
N GLU A 99 -1.96 -11.21 9.57
CA GLU A 99 -2.54 -12.47 9.99
C GLU A 99 -4.02 -12.29 10.34
N THR A 100 -4.87 -13.18 9.87
CA THR A 100 -6.30 -13.20 10.18
C THR A 100 -6.75 -14.62 10.51
N ASP A 101 -7.93 -14.77 11.10
CA ASP A 101 -8.53 -16.09 11.36
C ASP A 101 -8.72 -16.94 10.09
N ASN A 102 -8.76 -16.30 8.92
CA ASN A 102 -8.95 -16.93 7.61
C ASN A 102 -7.67 -17.06 6.78
N GLY A 103 -6.51 -16.89 7.40
CA GLY A 103 -5.19 -16.90 6.77
C GLY A 103 -4.60 -15.49 6.59
N GLN A 104 -3.40 -15.43 6.05
CA GLN A 104 -2.68 -14.19 5.89
C GLN A 104 -3.18 -13.41 4.67
N VAL A 105 -3.38 -12.12 4.84
CA VAL A 105 -3.72 -11.17 3.77
C VAL A 105 -2.57 -10.17 3.55
N VAL A 106 -2.44 -9.71 2.33
CA VAL A 106 -1.44 -8.72 1.92
C VAL A 106 -2.16 -7.52 1.32
N PHE A 107 -1.96 -6.34 1.88
CA PHE A 107 -2.40 -5.10 1.26
C PHE A 107 -1.27 -4.61 0.36
N ALA A 108 -1.39 -4.91 -0.94
CA ALA A 108 -0.28 -4.71 -1.88
C ALA A 108 -0.03 -3.22 -2.20
N GLY A 109 -0.98 -2.33 -1.87
CA GLY A 109 -0.90 -0.95 -2.33
C GLY A 109 -0.72 -0.91 -3.84
N ASP A 110 0.12 -0.03 -4.32
CA ASP A 110 0.33 0.17 -5.76
C ASP A 110 1.39 -0.73 -6.38
N VAL A 111 1.97 -1.66 -5.62
CA VAL A 111 2.73 -2.79 -6.20
C VAL A 111 1.82 -3.66 -7.08
N ILE A 112 0.57 -3.92 -6.61
CA ILE A 112 -0.47 -4.63 -7.38
C ILE A 112 -1.81 -3.93 -7.14
N PRO A 113 -2.09 -2.79 -7.79
CA PRO A 113 -3.27 -1.97 -7.51
C PRO A 113 -4.59 -2.59 -7.98
N LEU A 114 -4.55 -3.37 -9.06
CA LEU A 114 -5.71 -3.96 -9.72
C LEU A 114 -5.51 -5.47 -9.93
N ILE A 115 -6.60 -6.22 -10.04
CA ILE A 115 -6.54 -7.65 -10.41
C ILE A 115 -5.85 -7.89 -11.76
N SER A 116 -5.99 -6.95 -12.71
CA SER A 116 -5.31 -7.00 -14.00
C SER A 116 -3.79 -6.88 -13.89
N ASN A 117 -3.27 -6.31 -12.79
CA ASN A 117 -1.85 -6.19 -12.52
C ASN A 117 -1.23 -7.46 -11.89
N VAL A 118 -1.95 -8.57 -11.78
CA VAL A 118 -1.44 -9.85 -11.25
C VAL A 118 -0.38 -10.49 -12.15
N SER A 119 -0.06 -9.93 -13.32
CA SER A 119 1.12 -10.33 -14.11
C SER A 119 2.32 -9.44 -13.74
N PRO A 120 3.52 -9.99 -13.49
CA PRO A 120 4.71 -9.17 -13.23
C PRO A 120 5.00 -8.14 -14.30
N ALA A 121 4.75 -8.47 -15.57
CA ALA A 121 5.01 -7.60 -16.71
C ALA A 121 4.02 -6.44 -16.87
N TRP A 122 2.89 -6.48 -16.15
CA TRP A 122 1.88 -5.41 -16.21
C TRP A 122 2.16 -4.37 -15.12
N ILE A 123 3.18 -3.55 -15.38
CA ILE A 123 3.66 -2.48 -14.52
C ILE A 123 2.80 -1.25 -14.73
N SER A 124 2.54 -0.48 -13.67
CA SER A 124 1.85 0.79 -13.75
C SER A 124 2.71 1.83 -14.49
N ALA A 125 2.08 2.69 -15.27
CA ALA A 125 2.78 3.82 -15.90
C ALA A 125 3.25 4.87 -14.87
N TYR A 126 2.77 4.78 -13.64
CA TYR A 126 3.16 5.66 -12.53
C TYR A 126 4.33 5.12 -11.71
N ASP A 127 4.82 3.90 -12.00
CA ASP A 127 5.95 3.34 -11.28
C ASP A 127 7.25 4.07 -11.65
N VAL A 128 7.94 4.60 -10.65
CA VAL A 128 9.15 5.41 -10.87
C VAL A 128 10.38 4.55 -11.20
N GLU A 129 10.40 3.28 -10.73
CA GLU A 129 11.47 2.31 -10.97
C GLU A 129 10.88 1.01 -11.56
N PRO A 130 10.52 0.99 -12.87
CA PRO A 130 9.77 -0.10 -13.48
C PRO A 130 10.42 -1.49 -13.36
N LEU A 131 11.74 -1.57 -13.43
CA LEU A 131 12.47 -2.85 -13.28
C LEU A 131 12.43 -3.33 -11.82
N CYS A 132 12.52 -2.41 -10.87
CA CYS A 132 12.36 -2.72 -9.45
C CYS A 132 10.93 -3.22 -9.18
N SER A 133 9.90 -2.54 -9.70
CA SER A 133 8.50 -2.98 -9.63
C SER A 133 8.31 -4.39 -10.18
N TYR A 134 8.91 -4.70 -11.31
CA TYR A 134 8.83 -6.05 -11.90
C TYR A 134 9.40 -7.11 -10.95
N GLU A 135 10.57 -6.85 -10.37
CA GLU A 135 11.23 -7.80 -9.46
C GLU A 135 10.48 -7.97 -8.14
N GLU A 136 10.04 -6.86 -7.54
CA GLU A 136 9.28 -6.86 -6.28
C GLU A 136 7.92 -7.54 -6.44
N LYS A 137 7.19 -7.21 -7.50
CA LYS A 137 5.93 -7.86 -7.85
C LYS A 137 6.12 -9.36 -8.10
N SER A 138 7.18 -9.75 -8.82
CA SER A 138 7.47 -11.16 -9.07
C SER A 138 7.69 -11.93 -7.77
N ARG A 139 8.46 -11.36 -6.83
CA ARG A 139 8.69 -11.96 -5.51
C ARG A 139 7.41 -12.05 -4.68
N LEU A 140 6.60 -10.99 -4.69
CA LEU A 140 5.34 -10.96 -3.95
C LEU A 140 4.33 -11.99 -4.49
N LEU A 141 4.20 -12.11 -5.82
CA LEU A 141 3.32 -13.09 -6.46
C LEU A 141 3.78 -14.53 -6.23
N GLU A 142 5.10 -14.78 -6.27
CA GLU A 142 5.66 -16.09 -5.94
C GLU A 142 5.33 -16.49 -4.50
N LEU A 143 5.58 -15.60 -3.54
CA LEU A 143 5.26 -15.81 -2.14
C LEU A 143 3.75 -16.02 -1.94
N ALA A 144 2.92 -15.20 -2.58
CA ALA A 144 1.47 -15.30 -2.48
C ALA A 144 0.94 -16.65 -3.00
N ALA A 145 1.51 -17.17 -4.08
CA ALA A 145 1.15 -18.47 -4.63
C ALA A 145 1.61 -19.64 -3.73
N GLN A 146 2.82 -19.54 -3.16
CA GLN A 146 3.38 -20.60 -2.28
C GLN A 146 2.67 -20.68 -0.94
N GLU A 147 2.39 -19.55 -0.32
CA GLU A 147 1.81 -19.46 1.03
C GLU A 147 0.29 -19.29 1.02
N ASN A 148 -0.37 -19.36 -0.15
CA ASN A 148 -1.80 -19.13 -0.32
C ASN A 148 -2.29 -17.78 0.24
N LEU A 149 -1.47 -16.73 0.11
CA LEU A 149 -1.83 -15.41 0.58
C LEU A 149 -2.97 -14.83 -0.25
N ARG A 150 -3.77 -13.99 0.41
CA ARG A 150 -4.80 -13.20 -0.28
C ARG A 150 -4.30 -11.79 -0.50
N ILE A 151 -4.21 -11.35 -1.75
CA ILE A 151 -3.85 -9.97 -2.12
C ILE A 151 -5.11 -9.12 -2.15
N ILE A 152 -5.05 -7.97 -1.48
CA ILE A 152 -6.10 -6.93 -1.48
C ILE A 152 -5.69 -5.85 -2.48
N TYR A 153 -6.64 -5.44 -3.33
CA TYR A 153 -6.47 -4.42 -4.37
C TYR A 153 -7.05 -3.09 -3.90
N CYS A 154 -6.27 -2.01 -4.01
CA CYS A 154 -6.70 -0.68 -3.56
C CYS A 154 -7.48 0.10 -4.63
N HIS A 155 -7.25 -0.16 -5.92
CA HIS A 155 -7.82 0.60 -7.03
C HIS A 155 -8.79 -0.19 -7.91
N ASP A 156 -9.07 -1.46 -7.59
CA ASP A 156 -9.97 -2.26 -8.42
C ASP A 156 -11.45 -1.94 -8.12
N ALA A 157 -12.19 -1.59 -9.15
CA ALA A 157 -13.60 -1.20 -9.01
C ALA A 157 -14.54 -2.40 -8.78
N TYR A 158 -14.10 -3.63 -9.08
CA TYR A 158 -14.95 -4.83 -9.08
C TYR A 158 -14.47 -5.90 -8.11
N PHE A 159 -13.16 -6.02 -7.94
CA PHE A 159 -12.55 -7.06 -7.12
C PHE A 159 -11.80 -6.45 -5.94
N CYS A 160 -12.17 -6.81 -4.73
CA CYS A 160 -11.45 -6.35 -3.54
C CYS A 160 -10.21 -7.20 -3.25
N SER A 161 -10.21 -8.49 -3.61
CA SER A 161 -9.07 -9.36 -3.33
C SER A 161 -9.10 -10.66 -4.14
N SER A 162 -7.95 -11.33 -4.26
CA SER A 162 -7.86 -12.71 -4.74
C SER A 162 -6.72 -13.48 -4.08
N GLN A 163 -6.79 -14.81 -4.14
CA GLN A 163 -5.62 -15.66 -3.98
C GLN A 163 -4.88 -15.74 -5.31
N ILE A 164 -3.60 -16.07 -5.25
CA ILE A 164 -2.76 -16.21 -6.44
C ILE A 164 -2.45 -17.68 -6.66
N VAL A 165 -2.56 -18.13 -7.90
CA VAL A 165 -2.10 -19.45 -8.33
C VAL A 165 -1.05 -19.31 -9.40
N LYS A 166 -0.01 -20.14 -9.32
CA LYS A 166 1.02 -20.25 -10.36
C LYS A 166 0.72 -21.46 -11.22
N THR A 167 0.63 -21.27 -12.54
CA THR A 167 0.39 -22.36 -13.50
C THR A 167 1.68 -23.14 -13.76
N ASP A 168 1.56 -24.33 -14.37
CA ASP A 168 2.71 -25.13 -14.80
C ASP A 168 3.60 -24.41 -15.83
N SER A 169 3.02 -23.49 -16.59
CA SER A 169 3.75 -22.60 -17.52
C SER A 169 4.43 -21.41 -16.85
N GLY A 170 4.30 -21.27 -15.51
CA GLY A 170 4.92 -20.19 -14.74
C GLY A 170 4.13 -18.87 -14.70
N LEU A 171 2.90 -18.83 -15.24
CA LEU A 171 2.04 -17.64 -15.17
C LEU A 171 1.36 -17.55 -13.81
N PHE A 172 1.24 -16.32 -13.31
CA PHE A 172 0.43 -16.02 -12.12
C PHE A 172 -0.99 -15.63 -12.55
N LEU A 173 -1.99 -16.24 -11.90
CA LEU A 173 -3.40 -15.98 -12.17
C LEU A 173 -4.15 -15.72 -10.86
N PRO A 174 -5.09 -14.75 -10.86
CA PRO A 174 -5.98 -14.55 -9.72
C PRO A 174 -6.99 -15.69 -9.63
N ALA A 175 -7.22 -16.20 -8.42
CA ALA A 175 -8.18 -17.25 -8.11
C ALA A 175 -8.98 -16.91 -6.85
N ARG A 176 -10.15 -17.53 -6.66
CA ARG A 176 -11.03 -17.31 -5.50
C ARG A 176 -11.25 -15.82 -5.22
N ASN A 177 -11.62 -15.10 -6.27
CA ASN A 177 -11.79 -13.65 -6.23
C ASN A 177 -12.96 -13.25 -5.33
N SER A 178 -12.77 -12.19 -4.55
CA SER A 178 -13.85 -11.54 -3.81
C SER A 178 -14.31 -10.31 -4.59
N ILE A 179 -15.62 -10.23 -4.86
CA ILE A 179 -16.24 -9.14 -5.64
C ILE A 179 -16.74 -8.08 -4.67
N ILE A 180 -16.56 -6.82 -5.03
CA ILE A 180 -17.16 -5.68 -4.34
C ILE A 180 -18.67 -5.75 -4.64
N LYS A 181 -19.51 -6.01 -3.63
CA LYS A 181 -20.96 -6.00 -3.78
C LYS A 181 -21.47 -4.57 -3.73
N GLU A 182 -22.21 -4.16 -4.75
CA GLU A 182 -22.90 -2.86 -4.74
C GLU A 182 -23.66 -2.66 -3.41
N GLY A 183 -23.38 -1.54 -2.73
CA GLY A 183 -24.12 -1.07 -1.56
C GLY A 183 -23.67 -1.58 -0.19
N LYS A 184 -22.57 -2.32 -0.08
CA LYS A 184 -21.95 -2.64 1.20
C LYS A 184 -20.42 -2.55 1.11
N LEU A 185 -19.89 -1.36 1.37
CA LEU A 185 -18.56 -1.28 1.92
C LEU A 185 -18.63 -2.00 3.28
N PRO A 186 -17.84 -3.05 3.53
CA PRO A 186 -17.67 -3.54 4.88
C PRO A 186 -16.92 -2.45 5.65
N LEU A 187 -17.65 -1.70 6.44
CA LEU A 187 -17.09 -0.86 7.51
C LEU A 187 -16.70 -1.77 8.67
#